data_a68373b6065b78d40ab6b6e37cf983d6
#
_entry.id   a68373b6065b78d40ab6b6e37cf983d6
#
_cell.length_a   1.000
_cell.length_b   1.000
_cell.length_c   1.000
_cell.angle_alpha   90.00
_cell.angle_beta   90.00
_cell.angle_gamma   90.00
#
_symmetry.space_group_name_H-M   'P 1'
#
loop_
_entity.id
_entity.type
_entity.pdbx_description
1 polymer ?
#
loop_
_entity_poly.entity_id
_entity_poly.type
_entity_poly.pdbx_seq_one_letter_code
_entity_poly.pdbx_strand_id
1 'polypeptide(L)'
;MKARQRHSRPRLVALFAVLTAVGASSAAAQGKTGDRVMIPTLQSADKDLGGQAAEAIRSQLQKQTNIRDIVVVPKADIVNSLVSSGYSPTEALAPGDAKALASLVRAPQYLEGSVAKTPTGYRIDSRLVISRDMTRGQVLPSAQAAKLDDAASQVAKSIQGARRQLAGEETCHNAVAQGQYQAGVTAARSAMGGSTSANIAAACLVDAYAGLKMDDSVVAVAERIRASDPANIVALRRLADTYRTRNDTTKMLEVLSALAAADPTNIKLIQDVVAEFAKSGHADRAVPLMRDLIQNNPGDPALLNLAWLVYLNAKDFNDAITTGTEMVRVDTAAATADYYSRLAGAYTAMNQPQKAAEAIALASKKFPNDPNIQLFNAQTLYKSGQLPLALDAAKKAVAANPKNANGYFLLASVQGAMNQYDDLTTTLNVAKQNGADPTALSQLALQQGSNAYKAGQGSKDRADFQRAIKFLQLSDQLQSSADAKFLLGASAFSLGQSATIDANEKKSCDLARTARDAFNLAQMNLPAGGQKYPNEAAQLLTAIPQFTPAVDNEVKRFCK
;
A
#
# COMPACT_ATOMS: atom_id res chain seq x y z
N MET A 1 -18.58 30.22 -15.57
CA MET A 1 -17.83 28.95 -15.61
C MET A 1 -18.65 27.92 -16.36
N LYS A 2 -18.30 27.58 -17.60
CA LYS A 2 -19.02 26.63 -18.44
C LYS A 2 -18.55 25.23 -18.13
N ALA A 3 -19.42 24.40 -17.55
CA ALA A 3 -19.18 22.97 -17.36
C ALA A 3 -19.06 22.28 -18.73
N ARG A 4 -17.88 21.75 -19.03
CA ARG A 4 -17.69 20.85 -20.18
C ARG A 4 -18.31 19.50 -19.81
N GLN A 5 -19.47 19.21 -20.39
CA GLN A 5 -20.01 17.86 -20.44
C GLN A 5 -19.03 16.98 -21.23
N ARG A 6 -18.30 16.11 -20.54
CA ARG A 6 -17.55 15.02 -21.17
C ARG A 6 -18.55 13.90 -21.47
N HIS A 7 -18.82 13.69 -22.75
CA HIS A 7 -19.55 12.52 -23.21
C HIS A 7 -18.75 11.25 -22.85
N SER A 8 -19.35 10.38 -22.06
CA SER A 8 -18.86 9.02 -21.84
C SER A 8 -18.81 8.29 -23.17
N ARG A 9 -17.63 7.92 -23.62
CA ARG A 9 -17.44 7.14 -24.86
C ARG A 9 -18.02 5.73 -24.65
N PRO A 10 -18.87 5.22 -25.57
CA PRO A 10 -19.36 3.85 -25.45
C PRO A 10 -18.20 2.86 -25.63
N ARG A 11 -18.11 1.90 -24.73
CA ARG A 11 -17.21 0.74 -24.89
C ARG A 11 -17.84 -0.21 -25.91
N LEU A 12 -17.05 -0.71 -26.85
CA LEU A 12 -17.44 -1.76 -27.79
C LEU A 12 -17.83 -3.03 -27.00
N VAL A 13 -19.12 -3.19 -26.74
CA VAL A 13 -19.68 -4.45 -26.22
C VAL A 13 -19.94 -5.34 -27.44
N ALA A 14 -19.21 -6.44 -27.56
CA ALA A 14 -19.42 -7.43 -28.59
C ALA A 14 -20.80 -8.07 -28.42
N LEU A 15 -21.77 -7.61 -29.22
CA LEU A 15 -23.06 -8.30 -29.39
C LEU A 15 -22.84 -9.50 -30.34
N PHE A 16 -22.83 -10.71 -29.79
CA PHE A 16 -22.91 -11.94 -30.58
C PHE A 16 -24.36 -12.09 -31.12
N ALA A 17 -24.57 -11.65 -32.35
CA ALA A 17 -25.75 -12.05 -33.11
C ALA A 17 -25.43 -13.36 -33.85
N VAL A 18 -26.08 -14.45 -33.44
CA VAL A 18 -26.05 -15.74 -34.11
C VAL A 18 -26.91 -15.63 -35.37
N LEU A 19 -26.27 -15.57 -36.53
CA LEU A 19 -26.94 -15.80 -37.82
C LEU A 19 -26.53 -17.19 -38.35
N THR A 20 -27.42 -18.17 -38.17
CA THR A 20 -27.36 -19.43 -38.88
C THR A 20 -27.91 -19.24 -40.28
N ALA A 21 -27.02 -19.22 -41.30
CA ALA A 21 -27.40 -19.37 -42.69
C ALA A 21 -26.74 -20.61 -43.25
N VAL A 22 -27.58 -21.60 -43.51
CA VAL A 22 -27.24 -22.80 -44.29
C VAL A 22 -27.07 -22.38 -45.74
N GLY A 23 -25.87 -22.60 -46.30
CA GLY A 23 -25.56 -22.42 -47.72
C GLY A 23 -24.41 -23.32 -48.10
N ALA A 24 -24.74 -24.52 -48.62
CA ALA A 24 -23.78 -25.36 -49.29
C ALA A 24 -23.36 -24.70 -50.60
N SER A 25 -22.09 -24.34 -50.74
CA SER A 25 -21.50 -23.86 -51.98
C SER A 25 -20.10 -24.45 -52.14
N SER A 26 -19.96 -25.28 -53.16
CA SER A 26 -18.77 -25.65 -53.94
C SER A 26 -17.42 -25.17 -53.40
N ALA A 27 -16.59 -26.13 -53.00
CA ALA A 27 -15.17 -25.95 -52.73
C ALA A 27 -14.45 -25.65 -54.08
N ALA A 28 -14.49 -24.39 -54.50
CA ALA A 28 -13.50 -23.87 -55.45
C ALA A 28 -12.21 -23.69 -54.66
N ALA A 29 -11.08 -24.19 -55.21
CA ALA A 29 -9.74 -24.01 -54.66
C ALA A 29 -9.47 -22.51 -54.44
N GLN A 30 -9.74 -22.01 -53.24
CA GLN A 30 -9.38 -20.65 -52.84
C GLN A 30 -7.85 -20.60 -52.71
N GLY A 31 -7.20 -20.00 -53.69
CA GLY A 31 -5.79 -19.65 -53.63
C GLY A 31 -5.55 -18.91 -52.32
N LYS A 32 -4.47 -19.25 -51.61
CA LYS A 32 -4.08 -18.65 -50.34
C LYS A 32 -4.07 -17.13 -50.50
N THR A 33 -5.09 -16.44 -49.95
CA THR A 33 -5.12 -14.98 -49.91
C THR A 33 -4.17 -14.51 -48.85
N GLY A 34 -3.43 -13.44 -49.10
CA GLY A 34 -2.49 -12.87 -48.11
C GLY A 34 -3.18 -12.42 -46.83
N ASP A 35 -2.41 -12.33 -45.77
CA ASP A 35 -2.92 -11.86 -44.49
C ASP A 35 -3.39 -10.39 -44.55
N ARG A 36 -4.52 -10.12 -43.92
CA ARG A 36 -5.10 -8.77 -43.90
C ARG A 36 -4.31 -7.85 -42.96
N VAL A 37 -4.06 -6.62 -43.41
CA VAL A 37 -3.44 -5.53 -42.59
C VAL A 37 -4.39 -4.35 -42.55
N MET A 38 -4.76 -3.92 -41.34
CA MET A 38 -5.59 -2.73 -41.15
C MET A 38 -4.69 -1.52 -40.85
N ILE A 39 -4.98 -0.41 -41.54
CA ILE A 39 -4.31 0.88 -41.30
C ILE A 39 -5.40 1.90 -40.98
N PRO A 40 -5.73 2.08 -39.70
CA PRO A 40 -6.70 3.08 -39.24
C PRO A 40 -6.12 4.49 -39.31
N THR A 41 -6.94 5.50 -39.05
CA THR A 41 -6.49 6.90 -38.91
C THR A 41 -5.38 7.03 -37.89
N LEU A 42 -4.26 7.65 -38.27
CA LEU A 42 -3.13 7.90 -37.36
C LEU A 42 -3.39 9.11 -36.45
N GLN A 43 -2.75 9.14 -35.31
CA GLN A 43 -2.81 10.30 -34.41
C GLN A 43 -2.15 11.51 -35.06
N SER A 44 -2.75 12.70 -34.93
CA SER A 44 -2.19 13.95 -35.40
C SER A 44 -2.78 15.13 -34.63
N ALA A 45 -1.98 16.18 -34.46
CA ALA A 45 -2.47 17.47 -33.99
C ALA A 45 -3.28 18.20 -35.09
N ASP A 46 -3.02 17.89 -36.36
CA ASP A 46 -3.76 18.40 -37.52
C ASP A 46 -4.92 17.46 -37.84
N LYS A 47 -6.15 18.01 -37.84
CA LYS A 47 -7.41 17.24 -37.88
C LYS A 47 -7.51 16.23 -39.01
N ASP A 48 -6.99 16.57 -40.21
CA ASP A 48 -7.15 15.74 -41.40
C ASP A 48 -5.89 14.93 -41.76
N LEU A 49 -4.75 15.33 -41.23
CA LEU A 49 -3.47 14.74 -41.60
C LEU A 49 -3.35 13.25 -41.25
N GLY A 50 -3.91 12.84 -40.11
CA GLY A 50 -3.92 11.43 -39.70
C GLY A 50 -4.62 10.53 -40.68
N GLY A 51 -5.78 10.95 -41.20
CA GLY A 51 -6.53 10.26 -42.21
C GLY A 51 -5.82 10.23 -43.58
N GLN A 52 -5.22 11.36 -43.99
CA GLN A 52 -4.43 11.46 -45.21
C GLN A 52 -3.19 10.54 -45.18
N ALA A 53 -2.48 10.49 -44.06
CA ALA A 53 -1.33 9.63 -43.87
C ALA A 53 -1.71 8.16 -43.93
N ALA A 54 -2.82 7.76 -43.29
CA ALA A 54 -3.32 6.40 -43.36
C ALA A 54 -3.69 5.97 -44.79
N GLU A 55 -4.32 6.90 -45.54
CA GLU A 55 -4.65 6.63 -46.94
C GLU A 55 -3.40 6.51 -47.81
N ALA A 56 -2.43 7.41 -47.64
CA ALA A 56 -1.16 7.34 -48.37
C ALA A 56 -0.42 6.03 -48.06
N ILE A 57 -0.38 5.57 -46.80
CA ILE A 57 0.25 4.29 -46.45
C ILE A 57 -0.50 3.11 -47.10
N ARG A 58 -1.84 3.09 -47.03
CA ARG A 58 -2.64 2.04 -47.71
C ARG A 58 -2.33 1.97 -49.20
N SER A 59 -2.35 3.11 -49.88
CA SER A 59 -2.04 3.23 -51.31
C SER A 59 -0.63 2.74 -51.63
N GLN A 60 0.37 3.19 -50.87
CA GLN A 60 1.76 2.77 -51.09
C GLN A 60 1.95 1.27 -50.81
N LEU A 61 1.32 0.72 -49.78
CA LEU A 61 1.41 -0.70 -49.48
C LEU A 61 0.77 -1.56 -50.59
N GLN A 62 -0.39 -1.14 -51.11
CA GLN A 62 -1.05 -1.81 -52.24
C GLN A 62 -0.20 -1.77 -53.51
N LYS A 63 0.48 -0.64 -53.79
CA LYS A 63 1.35 -0.52 -54.97
C LYS A 63 2.61 -1.38 -54.87
N GLN A 64 3.12 -1.59 -53.66
CA GLN A 64 4.40 -2.26 -53.40
C GLN A 64 4.26 -3.76 -53.13
N THR A 65 3.03 -4.29 -53.00
CA THR A 65 2.77 -5.69 -52.62
C THR A 65 1.75 -6.34 -53.51
N ASN A 66 1.78 -7.69 -53.56
CA ASN A 66 0.76 -8.47 -54.23
C ASN A 66 -0.37 -8.82 -53.24
N ILE A 67 -1.61 -8.86 -53.69
CA ILE A 67 -2.78 -9.28 -52.89
C ILE A 67 -2.64 -10.71 -52.33
N ARG A 68 -1.81 -11.55 -52.95
CA ARG A 68 -1.47 -12.88 -52.42
C ARG A 68 -0.57 -12.84 -51.19
N ASP A 69 0.20 -11.75 -51.02
CA ASP A 69 1.13 -11.56 -49.91
C ASP A 69 0.49 -10.74 -48.82
N ILE A 70 -0.18 -9.63 -49.15
CA ILE A 70 -0.81 -8.70 -48.22
C ILE A 70 -2.14 -8.23 -48.77
N VAL A 71 -3.19 -8.37 -48.00
CA VAL A 71 -4.51 -7.77 -48.27
C VAL A 71 -4.65 -6.52 -47.39
N VAL A 72 -4.52 -5.34 -47.97
CA VAL A 72 -4.77 -4.08 -47.26
C VAL A 72 -6.27 -3.91 -47.06
N VAL A 73 -6.74 -3.79 -45.84
CA VAL A 73 -8.16 -3.58 -45.51
C VAL A 73 -8.64 -2.29 -46.17
N PRO A 74 -9.71 -2.34 -47.01
CA PRO A 74 -10.25 -1.16 -47.69
C PRO A 74 -10.69 -0.10 -46.67
N LYS A 75 -10.50 1.18 -47.04
CA LYS A 75 -10.97 2.30 -46.20
C LYS A 75 -12.47 2.21 -45.92
N ALA A 76 -13.28 1.80 -46.89
CA ALA A 76 -14.71 1.67 -46.74
C ALA A 76 -15.08 0.64 -45.65
N ASP A 77 -14.41 -0.50 -45.56
CA ASP A 77 -14.64 -1.52 -44.52
C ASP A 77 -14.34 -0.96 -43.12
N ILE A 78 -13.24 -0.20 -43.02
CA ILE A 78 -12.84 0.46 -41.74
C ILE A 78 -13.88 1.48 -41.32
N VAL A 79 -14.28 2.39 -42.26
CA VAL A 79 -15.27 3.45 -42.00
C VAL A 79 -16.62 2.86 -41.64
N ASN A 80 -17.12 1.87 -42.41
CA ASN A 80 -18.40 1.23 -42.12
C ASN A 80 -18.40 0.57 -40.74
N SER A 81 -17.32 -0.12 -40.37
CA SER A 81 -17.20 -0.75 -39.06
C SER A 81 -17.14 0.29 -37.90
N LEU A 82 -16.46 1.41 -38.10
CA LEU A 82 -16.41 2.51 -37.13
C LEU A 82 -17.77 3.14 -36.93
N VAL A 83 -18.45 3.53 -38.02
CA VAL A 83 -19.76 4.17 -37.97
C VAL A 83 -20.81 3.26 -37.31
N SER A 84 -20.83 1.97 -37.71
CA SER A 84 -21.74 0.98 -37.12
C SER A 84 -21.49 0.73 -35.63
N SER A 85 -20.28 1.02 -35.13
CA SER A 85 -19.89 0.91 -33.73
C SER A 85 -19.97 2.24 -32.97
N GLY A 86 -20.48 3.31 -33.59
CA GLY A 86 -20.64 4.63 -32.97
C GLY A 86 -19.36 5.46 -32.82
N TYR A 87 -18.30 5.11 -33.54
CA TYR A 87 -17.03 5.84 -33.56
C TYR A 87 -16.95 6.82 -34.74
N SER A 88 -16.21 7.91 -34.53
CA SER A 88 -15.88 8.86 -35.59
C SER A 88 -14.89 8.22 -36.58
N PRO A 89 -15.19 8.25 -37.93
CA PRO A 89 -14.28 7.69 -38.93
C PRO A 89 -13.01 8.54 -39.15
N THR A 90 -12.97 9.75 -38.62
CA THR A 90 -11.87 10.71 -38.83
C THR A 90 -10.93 10.82 -37.63
N GLU A 91 -11.30 10.28 -36.47
CA GLU A 91 -10.48 10.30 -35.28
C GLU A 91 -9.60 9.06 -35.16
N ALA A 92 -8.41 9.24 -34.59
CA ALA A 92 -7.55 8.13 -34.25
C ALA A 92 -8.14 7.33 -33.07
N LEU A 93 -8.02 6.01 -33.12
CA LEU A 93 -8.53 5.11 -32.11
C LEU A 93 -7.55 4.97 -30.93
N ALA A 94 -8.10 4.71 -29.74
CA ALA A 94 -7.30 4.18 -28.65
C ALA A 94 -6.84 2.74 -28.96
N PRO A 95 -5.71 2.25 -28.38
CA PRO A 95 -5.15 0.93 -28.72
C PRO A 95 -6.15 -0.22 -28.56
N GLY A 96 -6.96 -0.21 -27.49
CA GLY A 96 -8.00 -1.24 -27.26
C GLY A 96 -9.09 -1.24 -28.34
N ASP A 97 -9.51 -0.06 -28.79
CA ASP A 97 -10.51 0.11 -29.83
C ASP A 97 -9.95 -0.26 -31.20
N ALA A 98 -8.66 0.06 -31.47
CA ALA A 98 -7.98 -0.34 -32.68
C ALA A 98 -7.89 -1.88 -32.80
N LYS A 99 -7.59 -2.58 -31.69
CA LYS A 99 -7.63 -4.05 -31.62
C LYS A 99 -9.02 -4.60 -31.89
N ALA A 100 -10.06 -4.02 -31.25
CA ALA A 100 -11.43 -4.46 -31.46
C ALA A 100 -11.86 -4.29 -32.93
N LEU A 101 -11.54 -3.15 -33.53
CA LEU A 101 -11.79 -2.90 -34.96
C LEU A 101 -11.03 -3.89 -35.85
N ALA A 102 -9.74 -4.16 -35.57
CA ALA A 102 -8.96 -5.13 -36.33
C ALA A 102 -9.58 -6.53 -36.27
N SER A 103 -10.15 -6.92 -35.15
CA SER A 103 -10.89 -8.18 -35.02
C SER A 103 -12.17 -8.20 -35.87
N LEU A 104 -12.95 -7.12 -35.88
CA LEU A 104 -14.18 -6.97 -36.66
C LEU A 104 -13.88 -7.09 -38.17
N VAL A 105 -12.84 -6.42 -38.66
CA VAL A 105 -12.44 -6.49 -40.07
C VAL A 105 -11.55 -7.70 -40.39
N ARG A 106 -11.38 -8.63 -39.44
CA ARG A 106 -10.56 -9.85 -39.56
C ARG A 106 -9.13 -9.57 -40.03
N ALA A 107 -8.52 -8.54 -39.49
CA ALA A 107 -7.13 -8.19 -39.74
C ALA A 107 -6.22 -8.71 -38.61
N PRO A 108 -5.40 -9.74 -38.86
CA PRO A 108 -4.46 -10.26 -37.84
C PRO A 108 -3.36 -9.26 -37.48
N GLN A 109 -3.21 -8.20 -38.27
CA GLN A 109 -2.24 -7.14 -37.99
C GLN A 109 -2.86 -5.77 -38.26
N TYR A 110 -2.42 -4.77 -37.48
CA TYR A 110 -2.81 -3.37 -37.70
C TYR A 110 -1.66 -2.41 -37.37
N LEU A 111 -1.74 -1.21 -37.96
CA LEU A 111 -0.77 -0.14 -37.71
C LEU A 111 -1.28 0.82 -36.66
N GLU A 112 -0.48 1.11 -35.67
CA GLU A 112 -0.63 2.25 -34.75
C GLU A 112 0.43 3.28 -35.07
N GLY A 113 0.15 4.56 -34.80
CA GLY A 113 1.16 5.58 -34.96
C GLY A 113 0.64 7.00 -35.02
N SER A 114 1.57 7.91 -35.24
CA SER A 114 1.30 9.34 -35.33
C SER A 114 1.96 9.94 -36.56
N VAL A 115 1.40 11.03 -37.04
CA VAL A 115 1.98 11.84 -38.11
C VAL A 115 2.00 13.31 -37.71
N ALA A 116 3.12 13.98 -38.03
CA ALA A 116 3.31 15.38 -37.79
C ALA A 116 3.95 16.09 -39.00
N LYS A 117 3.57 17.35 -39.23
CA LYS A 117 4.33 18.26 -40.10
C LYS A 117 5.59 18.71 -39.37
N THR A 118 6.69 18.73 -40.09
CA THR A 118 7.99 19.23 -39.63
C THR A 118 8.45 20.38 -40.54
N PRO A 119 9.45 21.18 -40.17
CA PRO A 119 9.97 22.22 -41.03
C PRO A 119 10.48 21.73 -42.39
N THR A 120 10.84 20.42 -42.47
CA THR A 120 11.39 19.80 -43.70
C THR A 120 10.43 18.86 -44.40
N GLY A 121 9.15 18.78 -43.95
CA GLY A 121 8.13 17.91 -44.57
C GLY A 121 7.28 17.21 -43.54
N TYR A 122 7.23 15.88 -43.59
CA TYR A 122 6.38 15.02 -42.75
C TYR A 122 7.21 13.98 -42.03
N ARG A 123 6.80 13.69 -40.79
CA ARG A 123 7.32 12.60 -39.99
C ARG A 123 6.19 11.64 -39.59
N ILE A 124 6.40 10.34 -39.81
CA ILE A 124 5.49 9.30 -39.36
C ILE A 124 6.24 8.36 -38.43
N ASP A 125 5.77 8.25 -37.22
CA ASP A 125 6.22 7.28 -36.22
C ASP A 125 5.12 6.21 -36.12
N SER A 126 5.47 4.94 -36.27
CA SER A 126 4.47 3.88 -36.34
C SER A 126 4.98 2.56 -35.77
N ARG A 127 4.00 1.71 -35.39
CA ARG A 127 4.22 0.36 -34.86
C ARG A 127 3.27 -0.61 -35.55
N LEU A 128 3.79 -1.75 -36.01
CA LEU A 128 2.98 -2.88 -36.50
C LEU A 128 2.61 -3.75 -35.28
N VAL A 129 1.32 -3.97 -35.06
CA VAL A 129 0.78 -4.70 -33.91
C VAL A 129 0.10 -5.99 -34.38
N ILE A 130 0.22 -7.07 -33.60
CA ILE A 130 -0.45 -8.35 -33.81
C ILE A 130 -1.80 -8.32 -33.09
N SER A 131 -2.92 -8.48 -33.80
CA SER A 131 -4.28 -8.30 -33.24
C SER A 131 -4.63 -9.33 -32.14
N ARG A 132 -4.10 -10.56 -32.21
CA ARG A 132 -4.34 -11.59 -31.20
C ARG A 132 -3.73 -11.22 -29.84
N ASP A 133 -2.61 -10.48 -29.87
CA ASP A 133 -1.90 -10.02 -28.66
C ASP A 133 -1.28 -8.65 -28.93
N MET A 134 -1.96 -7.58 -28.50
CA MET A 134 -1.53 -6.20 -28.70
C MET A 134 -0.20 -5.85 -28.01
N THR A 135 0.26 -6.68 -27.07
CA THR A 135 1.57 -6.50 -26.43
C THR A 135 2.71 -6.87 -27.38
N ARG A 136 2.40 -7.64 -28.45
CA ARG A 136 3.35 -8.06 -29.48
C ARG A 136 3.27 -7.14 -30.69
N GLY A 137 4.34 -6.49 -30.94
CA GLY A 137 4.45 -5.58 -32.09
C GLY A 137 5.88 -5.14 -32.30
N GLN A 138 6.08 -4.40 -33.36
CA GLN A 138 7.38 -3.85 -33.72
C GLN A 138 7.26 -2.37 -34.04
N VAL A 139 8.00 -1.56 -33.32
CA VAL A 139 8.24 -0.16 -33.69
C VAL A 139 8.96 -0.14 -35.02
N LEU A 140 8.38 0.56 -36.00
CA LEU A 140 8.97 0.73 -37.33
C LEU A 140 9.91 1.94 -37.29
N PRO A 141 10.97 1.96 -38.13
CA PRO A 141 11.81 3.14 -38.27
C PRO A 141 10.97 4.39 -38.57
N SER A 142 11.28 5.50 -37.91
CA SER A 142 10.62 6.78 -38.16
C SER A 142 10.81 7.19 -39.64
N ALA A 143 9.71 7.40 -40.32
CA ALA A 143 9.72 7.77 -41.74
C ALA A 143 9.69 9.30 -41.86
N GLN A 144 10.65 9.89 -42.55
CA GLN A 144 10.73 11.33 -42.75
C GLN A 144 10.96 11.65 -44.23
N ALA A 145 10.13 12.53 -44.81
CA ALA A 145 10.28 12.98 -46.19
C ALA A 145 9.61 14.35 -46.40
N ALA A 146 10.03 15.04 -47.44
CA ALA A 146 9.43 16.31 -47.85
C ALA A 146 7.96 16.16 -48.29
N LYS A 147 7.61 15.03 -48.87
CA LYS A 147 6.22 14.70 -49.29
C LYS A 147 5.65 13.57 -48.43
N LEU A 148 4.35 13.64 -48.14
CA LEU A 148 3.64 12.65 -47.34
C LEU A 148 3.70 11.26 -47.98
N ASP A 149 3.54 11.18 -49.34
CA ASP A 149 3.60 9.92 -50.06
C ASP A 149 4.94 9.21 -49.96
N ASP A 150 6.05 9.97 -49.94
CA ASP A 150 7.39 9.43 -49.76
C ASP A 150 7.61 8.89 -48.35
N ALA A 151 7.14 9.60 -47.34
CA ALA A 151 7.14 9.10 -45.97
C ALA A 151 6.25 7.84 -45.83
N ALA A 152 5.07 7.84 -46.40
CA ALA A 152 4.17 6.69 -46.45
C ALA A 152 4.79 5.47 -47.17
N SER A 153 5.56 5.70 -48.23
CA SER A 153 6.30 4.66 -48.94
C SER A 153 7.38 4.00 -48.05
N GLN A 154 8.07 4.79 -47.22
CA GLN A 154 9.04 4.26 -46.24
C GLN A 154 8.33 3.36 -45.21
N VAL A 155 7.17 3.81 -44.67
CA VAL A 155 6.36 3.01 -43.75
C VAL A 155 5.91 1.71 -44.39
N ALA A 156 5.42 1.74 -45.64
CA ALA A 156 4.98 0.55 -46.39
C ALA A 156 6.12 -0.49 -46.54
N LYS A 157 7.34 -0.04 -46.84
CA LYS A 157 8.53 -0.93 -46.90
C LYS A 157 8.86 -1.51 -45.52
N SER A 158 8.75 -0.71 -44.48
CA SER A 158 9.03 -1.13 -43.10
C SER A 158 8.00 -2.20 -42.63
N ILE A 159 6.71 -2.03 -42.98
CA ILE A 159 5.66 -3.05 -42.73
C ILE A 159 6.03 -4.37 -43.41
N GLN A 160 6.42 -4.36 -44.67
CA GLN A 160 6.83 -5.57 -45.39
C GLN A 160 8.03 -6.26 -44.71
N GLY A 161 9.03 -5.46 -44.28
CA GLY A 161 10.19 -5.97 -43.55
C GLY A 161 9.80 -6.64 -42.21
N ALA A 162 8.97 -5.98 -41.43
CA ALA A 162 8.51 -6.48 -40.14
C ALA A 162 7.69 -7.79 -40.29
N ARG A 163 6.88 -7.89 -41.34
CA ARG A 163 6.02 -9.06 -41.59
C ARG A 163 6.78 -10.35 -41.91
N ARG A 164 8.04 -10.27 -42.35
CA ARG A 164 8.86 -11.46 -42.61
C ARG A 164 9.06 -12.36 -41.41
N GLN A 165 8.86 -11.80 -40.20
CA GLN A 165 8.99 -12.53 -38.95
C GLN A 165 7.74 -13.34 -38.58
N LEU A 166 6.57 -13.00 -39.13
CA LEU A 166 5.27 -13.43 -38.58
C LEU A 166 5.06 -14.95 -38.64
N ALA A 167 5.42 -15.60 -39.74
CA ALA A 167 5.27 -17.06 -39.85
C ALA A 167 6.12 -17.82 -38.83
N GLY A 168 7.35 -17.35 -38.60
CA GLY A 168 8.22 -17.96 -37.60
C GLY A 168 7.84 -17.60 -36.17
N GLU A 169 7.32 -16.40 -35.96
CA GLU A 169 6.76 -15.99 -34.64
C GLU A 169 5.53 -16.83 -34.30
N GLU A 170 4.62 -17.06 -35.26
CA GLU A 170 3.46 -17.92 -35.05
C GLU A 170 3.88 -19.37 -34.72
N THR A 171 4.86 -19.90 -35.44
CA THR A 171 5.44 -21.21 -35.14
C THR A 171 6.03 -21.26 -33.74
N CYS A 172 6.80 -20.21 -33.35
CA CYS A 172 7.34 -20.06 -32.01
C CYS A 172 6.23 -19.99 -30.97
N HIS A 173 5.22 -19.14 -31.17
CA HIS A 173 4.10 -18.96 -30.24
C HIS A 173 3.37 -20.28 -29.99
N ASN A 174 3.05 -21.04 -31.04
CA ASN A 174 2.40 -22.34 -30.94
C ASN A 174 3.27 -23.36 -30.20
N ALA A 175 4.57 -23.37 -30.44
CA ALA A 175 5.51 -24.26 -29.75
C ALA A 175 5.60 -23.90 -28.25
N VAL A 176 5.69 -22.61 -27.89
CA VAL A 176 5.71 -22.14 -26.49
C VAL A 176 4.41 -22.50 -25.78
N ALA A 177 3.26 -22.31 -26.44
CA ALA A 177 1.95 -22.66 -25.86
C ALA A 177 1.81 -24.17 -25.59
N GLN A 178 2.52 -25.02 -26.33
CA GLN A 178 2.58 -26.48 -26.14
C GLN A 178 3.70 -26.93 -25.20
N GLY A 179 4.44 -26.01 -24.60
CA GLY A 179 5.60 -26.34 -23.73
C GLY A 179 6.85 -26.80 -24.49
N GLN A 180 6.84 -26.72 -25.83
CA GLN A 180 7.96 -27.10 -26.69
C GLN A 180 8.96 -25.95 -26.85
N TYR A 181 9.50 -25.49 -25.72
CA TYR A 181 10.30 -24.27 -25.67
C TYR A 181 11.52 -24.28 -26.58
N GLN A 182 12.21 -25.41 -26.71
CA GLN A 182 13.39 -25.52 -27.61
C GLN A 182 13.01 -25.36 -29.09
N ALA A 183 11.87 -25.90 -29.50
CA ALA A 183 11.33 -25.68 -30.85
C ALA A 183 10.97 -24.21 -31.06
N GLY A 184 10.39 -23.56 -30.01
CA GLY A 184 10.14 -22.12 -29.99
C GLY A 184 11.40 -21.29 -30.21
N VAL A 185 12.50 -21.60 -29.51
CA VAL A 185 13.79 -20.93 -29.71
C VAL A 185 14.28 -21.04 -31.14
N THR A 186 14.19 -22.23 -31.74
CA THR A 186 14.64 -22.47 -33.09
C THR A 186 13.82 -21.66 -34.10
N ALA A 187 12.49 -21.69 -33.98
CA ALA A 187 11.58 -20.94 -34.85
C ALA A 187 11.79 -19.42 -34.76
N ALA A 188 11.89 -18.89 -33.54
CA ALA A 188 12.11 -17.46 -33.31
C ALA A 188 13.47 -16.98 -33.88
N ARG A 189 14.55 -17.72 -33.63
CA ARG A 189 15.88 -17.38 -34.16
C ARG A 189 15.90 -17.40 -35.69
N SER A 190 15.27 -18.39 -36.31
CA SER A 190 15.13 -18.44 -37.78
C SER A 190 14.35 -17.24 -38.31
N ALA A 191 13.23 -16.86 -37.64
CA ALA A 191 12.41 -15.73 -38.05
C ALA A 191 13.15 -14.37 -37.90
N MET A 192 14.06 -14.26 -36.94
CA MET A 192 14.88 -13.06 -36.78
C MET A 192 15.90 -12.86 -37.92
N GLY A 193 16.36 -13.95 -38.55
CA GLY A 193 17.27 -13.89 -39.71
C GLY A 193 18.54 -13.08 -39.45
N GLY A 194 19.02 -13.02 -38.20
CA GLY A 194 20.16 -12.19 -37.80
C GLY A 194 19.82 -10.71 -37.58
N SER A 195 18.60 -10.25 -37.80
CA SER A 195 18.19 -8.86 -37.59
C SER A 195 18.08 -8.54 -36.08
N THR A 196 18.73 -7.48 -35.64
CA THR A 196 18.64 -6.98 -34.23
C THR A 196 17.33 -6.25 -33.98
N SER A 197 16.60 -5.80 -35.01
CA SER A 197 15.34 -5.05 -34.90
C SER A 197 14.11 -5.96 -35.06
N ALA A 198 14.27 -7.28 -35.10
CA ALA A 198 13.18 -8.24 -35.24
C ALA A 198 12.43 -8.49 -33.94
N ASN A 199 11.79 -7.45 -33.39
CA ASN A 199 11.22 -7.48 -32.01
C ASN A 199 10.01 -8.43 -31.89
N ILE A 200 9.23 -8.64 -32.95
CA ILE A 200 8.09 -9.58 -32.95
C ILE A 200 8.58 -11.00 -32.63
N ALA A 201 9.56 -11.49 -33.40
CA ALA A 201 10.14 -12.81 -33.17
C ALA A 201 10.98 -12.87 -31.90
N ALA A 202 11.70 -11.79 -31.56
CA ALA A 202 12.50 -11.70 -30.34
C ALA A 202 11.62 -11.75 -29.07
N ALA A 203 10.42 -11.18 -29.07
CA ALA A 203 9.49 -11.28 -27.94
C ALA A 203 9.08 -12.75 -27.68
N CYS A 204 8.83 -13.54 -28.75
CA CYS A 204 8.59 -14.98 -28.59
C CYS A 204 9.84 -15.73 -28.11
N LEU A 205 11.03 -15.34 -28.57
CA LEU A 205 12.30 -15.93 -28.11
C LEU A 205 12.49 -15.73 -26.60
N VAL A 206 12.14 -14.54 -26.07
CA VAL A 206 12.17 -14.25 -24.63
C VAL A 206 11.23 -15.20 -23.87
N ASP A 207 10.01 -15.42 -24.37
CA ASP A 207 9.05 -16.35 -23.76
C ASP A 207 9.57 -17.80 -23.77
N ALA A 208 10.17 -18.22 -24.89
CA ALA A 208 10.76 -19.57 -25.00
C ALA A 208 11.93 -19.76 -24.02
N TYR A 209 12.81 -18.77 -23.87
CA TYR A 209 13.91 -18.84 -22.90
C TYR A 209 13.40 -18.81 -21.46
N ALA A 210 12.36 -18.05 -21.17
CA ALA A 210 11.72 -18.06 -19.85
C ALA A 210 11.15 -19.45 -19.51
N GLY A 211 10.52 -20.12 -20.47
CA GLY A 211 10.05 -21.49 -20.32
C GLY A 211 11.17 -22.50 -20.07
N LEU A 212 12.36 -22.28 -20.63
CA LEU A 212 13.57 -23.07 -20.39
C LEU A 212 14.32 -22.66 -19.10
N LYS A 213 13.85 -21.65 -18.38
CA LYS A 213 14.53 -21.08 -17.20
C LYS A 213 15.96 -20.58 -17.48
N MET A 214 16.17 -20.06 -18.69
CA MET A 214 17.45 -19.51 -19.14
C MET A 214 17.51 -17.99 -18.88
N ASP A 215 17.53 -17.61 -17.61
CA ASP A 215 17.40 -16.22 -17.15
C ASP A 215 18.39 -15.24 -17.80
N ASP A 216 19.65 -15.65 -18.04
CA ASP A 216 20.64 -14.80 -18.72
C ASP A 216 20.25 -14.52 -20.17
N SER A 217 19.72 -15.53 -20.85
CA SER A 217 19.22 -15.38 -22.22
C SER A 217 17.96 -14.52 -22.26
N VAL A 218 17.08 -14.65 -21.28
CA VAL A 218 15.88 -13.77 -21.13
C VAL A 218 16.34 -12.32 -21.03
N VAL A 219 17.24 -12.01 -20.08
CA VAL A 219 17.73 -10.64 -19.87
C VAL A 219 18.42 -10.10 -21.13
N ALA A 220 19.33 -10.88 -21.75
CA ALA A 220 20.06 -10.42 -22.92
C ALA A 220 19.15 -10.06 -24.11
N VAL A 221 18.12 -10.89 -24.37
CA VAL A 221 17.20 -10.63 -25.49
C VAL A 221 16.19 -9.52 -25.13
N ALA A 222 15.65 -9.52 -23.92
CA ALA A 222 14.67 -8.52 -23.49
C ALA A 222 15.28 -7.12 -23.37
N GLU A 223 16.51 -6.98 -22.86
CA GLU A 223 17.21 -5.68 -22.84
C GLU A 223 17.54 -5.18 -24.26
N ARG A 224 17.84 -6.07 -25.20
CA ARG A 224 17.99 -5.70 -26.61
C ARG A 224 16.68 -5.18 -27.21
N ILE A 225 15.54 -5.83 -26.91
CA ILE A 225 14.21 -5.33 -27.33
C ILE A 225 13.97 -3.96 -26.71
N ARG A 226 14.20 -3.80 -25.40
CA ARG A 226 14.03 -2.55 -24.67
C ARG A 226 14.86 -1.40 -25.25
N ALA A 227 16.07 -1.68 -25.73
CA ALA A 227 16.93 -0.67 -26.35
C ALA A 227 16.32 -0.10 -27.65
N SER A 228 15.57 -0.90 -28.42
CA SER A 228 14.91 -0.47 -29.67
C SER A 228 13.42 -0.13 -29.50
N ASP A 229 12.77 -0.65 -28.48
CA ASP A 229 11.36 -0.45 -28.12
C ASP A 229 11.24 -0.36 -26.59
N PRO A 230 11.52 0.80 -25.98
CA PRO A 230 11.51 0.98 -24.52
C PRO A 230 10.15 0.69 -23.87
N ALA A 231 9.07 0.76 -24.63
CA ALA A 231 7.70 0.48 -24.20
C ALA A 231 7.23 -0.95 -24.50
N ASN A 232 8.13 -1.87 -24.84
CA ASN A 232 7.75 -3.24 -25.15
C ASN A 232 7.29 -4.01 -23.92
N ILE A 233 5.98 -4.21 -23.78
CA ILE A 233 5.34 -4.81 -22.60
C ILE A 233 5.85 -6.25 -22.36
N VAL A 234 6.08 -7.06 -23.41
CA VAL A 234 6.59 -8.44 -23.25
C VAL A 234 7.98 -8.43 -22.64
N ALA A 235 8.89 -7.61 -23.19
CA ALA A 235 10.26 -7.49 -22.69
C ALA A 235 10.28 -6.98 -21.25
N LEU A 236 9.52 -5.92 -20.96
CA LEU A 236 9.46 -5.33 -19.63
C LEU A 236 8.92 -6.30 -18.57
N ARG A 237 7.83 -7.04 -18.89
CA ARG A 237 7.30 -8.07 -17.97
C ARG A 237 8.33 -9.15 -17.66
N ARG A 238 8.97 -9.69 -18.70
CA ARG A 238 9.97 -10.76 -18.54
C ARG A 238 11.20 -10.30 -17.78
N LEU A 239 11.65 -9.08 -17.99
CA LEU A 239 12.72 -8.46 -17.19
C LEU A 239 12.29 -8.33 -15.72
N ALA A 240 11.09 -7.82 -15.44
CA ALA A 240 10.58 -7.68 -14.09
C ALA A 240 10.52 -9.03 -13.36
N ASP A 241 9.98 -10.07 -14.02
CA ASP A 241 9.92 -11.43 -13.46
C ASP A 241 11.31 -12.01 -13.20
N THR A 242 12.24 -11.83 -14.15
CA THR A 242 13.60 -12.35 -14.03
C THR A 242 14.40 -11.62 -12.94
N TYR A 243 14.28 -10.27 -12.85
CA TYR A 243 14.95 -9.51 -11.77
C TYR A 243 14.35 -9.82 -10.40
N ARG A 244 13.03 -10.11 -10.32
CA ARG A 244 12.40 -10.59 -9.08
C ARG A 244 12.99 -11.92 -8.62
N THR A 245 13.14 -12.91 -9.52
CA THR A 245 13.76 -14.21 -9.20
C THR A 245 15.20 -14.09 -8.75
N ARG A 246 15.93 -13.11 -9.29
CA ARG A 246 17.31 -12.80 -8.92
C ARG A 246 17.47 -11.95 -7.68
N ASN A 247 16.37 -11.52 -7.06
CA ASN A 247 16.34 -10.55 -5.96
C ASN A 247 17.04 -9.22 -6.30
N ASP A 248 17.11 -8.85 -7.59
CA ASP A 248 17.61 -7.55 -8.04
C ASP A 248 16.46 -6.53 -7.99
N THR A 249 16.14 -6.09 -6.76
CA THR A 249 15.02 -5.19 -6.50
C THR A 249 15.17 -3.87 -7.26
N THR A 250 16.38 -3.34 -7.38
CA THR A 250 16.63 -2.06 -8.04
C THR A 250 16.23 -2.09 -9.51
N LYS A 251 16.70 -3.08 -10.26
CA LYS A 251 16.37 -3.23 -11.68
C LYS A 251 14.90 -3.64 -11.88
N MET A 252 14.36 -4.47 -10.99
CA MET A 252 12.95 -4.83 -11.02
C MET A 252 12.06 -3.58 -10.93
N LEU A 253 12.31 -2.69 -9.97
CA LEU A 253 11.52 -1.46 -9.79
C LEU A 253 11.68 -0.48 -10.96
N GLU A 254 12.87 -0.37 -11.55
CA GLU A 254 13.09 0.42 -12.76
C GLU A 254 12.21 -0.07 -13.92
N VAL A 255 12.24 -1.37 -14.16
CA VAL A 255 11.48 -2.01 -15.25
C VAL A 255 9.98 -1.93 -15.00
N LEU A 256 9.52 -2.08 -13.76
CA LEU A 256 8.12 -1.92 -13.39
C LEU A 256 7.61 -0.49 -13.62
N SER A 257 8.44 0.53 -13.34
CA SER A 257 8.11 1.92 -13.67
C SER A 257 7.94 2.11 -15.19
N ALA A 258 8.86 1.55 -15.98
CA ALA A 258 8.76 1.58 -17.44
C ALA A 258 7.53 0.82 -17.95
N LEU A 259 7.18 -0.29 -17.33
CA LEU A 259 5.99 -1.09 -17.68
C LEU A 259 4.69 -0.33 -17.43
N ALA A 260 4.57 0.38 -16.32
CA ALA A 260 3.42 1.23 -16.04
C ALA A 260 3.31 2.41 -17.02
N ALA A 261 4.46 3.02 -17.38
CA ALA A 261 4.50 4.10 -18.36
C ALA A 261 4.17 3.64 -19.78
N ALA A 262 4.44 2.35 -20.12
CA ALA A 262 4.16 1.78 -21.43
C ALA A 262 2.66 1.56 -21.70
N ASP A 263 1.84 1.38 -20.65
CA ASP A 263 0.39 1.17 -20.76
C ASP A 263 -0.35 1.90 -19.62
N PRO A 264 -0.38 3.25 -19.67
CA PRO A 264 -0.93 4.08 -18.58
C PRO A 264 -2.45 3.99 -18.44
N THR A 265 -3.13 3.39 -19.42
CA THR A 265 -4.59 3.19 -19.39
C THR A 265 -5.00 1.84 -18.79
N ASN A 266 -4.05 0.95 -18.57
CA ASN A 266 -4.28 -0.38 -18.03
C ASN A 266 -4.27 -0.33 -16.49
N ILE A 267 -5.43 0.02 -15.94
CA ILE A 267 -5.62 0.15 -14.48
C ILE A 267 -5.13 -1.10 -13.74
N LYS A 268 -5.44 -2.29 -14.25
CA LYS A 268 -5.03 -3.54 -13.61
C LYS A 268 -3.51 -3.69 -13.56
N LEU A 269 -2.82 -3.39 -14.66
CA LEU A 269 -1.36 -3.42 -14.71
C LEU A 269 -0.75 -2.45 -13.71
N ILE A 270 -1.26 -1.21 -13.64
CA ILE A 270 -0.76 -0.21 -12.69
C ILE A 270 -1.01 -0.66 -11.25
N GLN A 271 -2.17 -1.23 -10.94
CA GLN A 271 -2.46 -1.79 -9.62
C GLN A 271 -1.45 -2.88 -9.24
N ASP A 272 -1.12 -3.80 -10.16
CA ASP A 272 -0.14 -4.85 -9.92
C ASP A 272 1.27 -4.28 -9.69
N VAL A 273 1.67 -3.27 -10.46
CA VAL A 273 2.96 -2.56 -10.29
C VAL A 273 3.01 -1.83 -8.93
N VAL A 274 1.96 -1.12 -8.57
CA VAL A 274 1.83 -0.41 -7.29
C VAL A 274 1.91 -1.38 -6.11
N ALA A 275 1.24 -2.52 -6.20
CA ALA A 275 1.29 -3.56 -5.17
C ALA A 275 2.72 -4.12 -4.99
N GLU A 276 3.47 -4.27 -6.08
CA GLU A 276 4.86 -4.73 -6.02
C GLU A 276 5.79 -3.67 -5.40
N PHE A 277 5.60 -2.38 -5.70
CA PHE A 277 6.32 -1.30 -5.03
C PHE A 277 6.06 -1.29 -3.52
N ALA A 278 4.80 -1.42 -3.12
CA ALA A 278 4.42 -1.45 -1.70
C ALA A 278 5.04 -2.66 -0.99
N LYS A 279 4.97 -3.85 -1.61
CA LYS A 279 5.53 -5.10 -1.07
C LYS A 279 7.06 -5.04 -0.93
N SER A 280 7.72 -4.35 -1.83
CA SER A 280 9.18 -4.17 -1.82
C SER A 280 9.64 -3.05 -0.86
N GLY A 281 8.74 -2.40 -0.13
CA GLY A 281 9.05 -1.28 0.77
C GLY A 281 9.31 0.06 0.07
N HIS A 282 8.97 0.18 -1.22
CA HIS A 282 9.19 1.36 -2.06
C HIS A 282 7.88 2.01 -2.50
N ALA A 283 6.93 2.15 -1.59
CA ALA A 283 5.63 2.78 -1.87
C ALA A 283 5.77 4.22 -2.40
N ASP A 284 6.85 4.92 -2.06
CA ASP A 284 7.19 6.24 -2.56
C ASP A 284 7.27 6.30 -4.08
N ARG A 285 7.76 5.24 -4.74
CA ARG A 285 7.84 5.15 -6.20
C ARG A 285 6.47 4.95 -6.87
N ALA A 286 5.48 4.49 -6.14
CA ALA A 286 4.11 4.37 -6.64
C ALA A 286 3.35 5.72 -6.64
N VAL A 287 3.81 6.70 -5.86
CA VAL A 287 3.13 8.00 -5.71
C VAL A 287 2.89 8.72 -7.04
N PRO A 288 3.90 8.91 -7.93
CA PRO A 288 3.68 9.56 -9.22
C PRO A 288 2.65 8.82 -10.08
N LEU A 289 2.74 7.48 -10.14
CA LEU A 289 1.82 6.64 -10.92
C LEU A 289 0.37 6.80 -10.42
N MET A 290 0.18 6.87 -9.11
CA MET A 290 -1.15 7.05 -8.52
C MET A 290 -1.70 8.45 -8.77
N ARG A 291 -0.88 9.50 -8.72
CA ARG A 291 -1.31 10.86 -9.07
C ARG A 291 -1.83 10.94 -10.51
N ASP A 292 -1.05 10.43 -11.45
CA ASP A 292 -1.43 10.41 -12.87
C ASP A 292 -2.71 9.59 -13.09
N LEU A 293 -2.82 8.44 -12.43
CA LEU A 293 -3.97 7.56 -12.56
C LEU A 293 -5.26 8.20 -12.04
N ILE A 294 -5.22 8.85 -10.87
CA ILE A 294 -6.37 9.58 -10.30
C ILE A 294 -6.73 10.79 -11.16
N GLN A 295 -5.74 11.55 -11.64
CA GLN A 295 -5.97 12.72 -12.47
C GLN A 295 -6.70 12.35 -13.76
N ASN A 296 -6.38 11.19 -14.34
CA ASN A 296 -7.01 10.69 -15.56
C ASN A 296 -8.35 9.99 -15.31
N ASN A 297 -8.61 9.53 -14.09
CA ASN A 297 -9.83 8.82 -13.68
C ASN A 297 -10.42 9.44 -12.39
N PRO A 298 -10.84 10.71 -12.41
CA PRO A 298 -11.31 11.40 -11.22
C PRO A 298 -12.59 10.74 -10.68
N GLY A 299 -12.62 10.51 -9.37
CA GLY A 299 -13.80 10.01 -8.67
C GLY A 299 -14.04 8.50 -8.78
N ASP A 300 -13.09 7.72 -9.30
CA ASP A 300 -13.15 6.26 -9.25
C ASP A 300 -12.90 5.76 -7.82
N PRO A 301 -13.90 5.13 -7.14
CA PRO A 301 -13.76 4.75 -5.74
C PRO A 301 -12.64 3.73 -5.48
N ALA A 302 -12.42 2.80 -6.43
CA ALA A 302 -11.39 1.77 -6.28
C ALA A 302 -9.99 2.37 -6.38
N LEU A 303 -9.80 3.31 -7.30
CA LEU A 303 -8.53 4.02 -7.46
C LEU A 303 -8.26 4.96 -6.30
N LEU A 304 -9.27 5.68 -5.80
CA LEU A 304 -9.13 6.55 -4.62
C LEU A 304 -8.72 5.74 -3.38
N ASN A 305 -9.34 4.57 -3.17
CA ASN A 305 -8.96 3.69 -2.05
C ASN A 305 -7.52 3.17 -2.19
N LEU A 306 -7.12 2.74 -3.38
CA LEU A 306 -5.74 2.29 -3.64
C LEU A 306 -4.73 3.42 -3.40
N ALA A 307 -4.98 4.59 -3.95
CA ALA A 307 -4.12 5.75 -3.80
C ALA A 307 -3.97 6.18 -2.35
N TRP A 308 -5.08 6.21 -1.61
CA TRP A 308 -5.06 6.53 -0.18
C TRP A 308 -4.11 5.60 0.59
N LEU A 309 -4.19 4.28 0.33
CA LEU A 309 -3.28 3.30 0.95
C LEU A 309 -1.82 3.48 0.53
N VAL A 310 -1.60 3.78 -0.75
CA VAL A 310 -0.23 4.05 -1.27
C VAL A 310 0.37 5.27 -0.61
N TYR A 311 -0.37 6.38 -0.56
CA TYR A 311 0.12 7.62 0.04
C TYR A 311 0.39 7.47 1.54
N LEU A 312 -0.45 6.74 2.27
CA LEU A 312 -0.20 6.42 3.68
C LEU A 312 1.09 5.62 3.86
N ASN A 313 1.31 4.58 3.04
CA ASN A 313 2.51 3.75 3.10
C ASN A 313 3.77 4.52 2.67
N ALA A 314 3.65 5.42 1.71
CA ALA A 314 4.72 6.31 1.26
C ALA A 314 4.99 7.46 2.25
N LYS A 315 4.16 7.60 3.29
CA LYS A 315 4.17 8.73 4.24
C LYS A 315 3.92 10.09 3.59
N ASP A 316 3.28 10.08 2.42
CA ASP A 316 2.77 11.29 1.77
C ASP A 316 1.40 11.64 2.36
N PHE A 317 1.43 12.12 3.61
CA PHE A 317 0.21 12.32 4.41
C PHE A 317 -0.70 13.43 3.85
N ASN A 318 -0.16 14.41 3.12
CA ASN A 318 -0.97 15.45 2.49
C ASN A 318 -1.87 14.86 1.40
N ASP A 319 -1.29 14.11 0.48
CA ASP A 319 -2.04 13.45 -0.59
C ASP A 319 -2.95 12.36 -0.02
N ALA A 320 -2.50 11.65 1.03
CA ALA A 320 -3.32 10.68 1.74
C ALA A 320 -4.61 11.31 2.31
N ILE A 321 -4.48 12.41 3.05
CA ILE A 321 -5.64 13.09 3.66
C ILE A 321 -6.59 13.63 2.58
N THR A 322 -6.04 14.27 1.54
CA THR A 322 -6.84 14.81 0.43
C THR A 322 -7.61 13.69 -0.28
N THR A 323 -6.92 12.61 -0.63
CA THR A 323 -7.50 11.47 -1.35
C THR A 323 -8.50 10.70 -0.47
N GLY A 324 -8.18 10.49 0.82
CA GLY A 324 -9.09 9.84 1.76
C GLY A 324 -10.37 10.65 1.97
N THR A 325 -10.28 11.98 2.03
CA THR A 325 -11.45 12.88 2.12
C THR A 325 -12.31 12.78 0.85
N GLU A 326 -11.69 12.78 -0.32
CA GLU A 326 -12.40 12.63 -1.60
C GLU A 326 -13.04 11.23 -1.72
N MET A 327 -12.36 10.17 -1.28
CA MET A 327 -12.89 8.81 -1.24
C MET A 327 -14.21 8.74 -0.45
N VAL A 328 -14.24 9.32 0.75
CA VAL A 328 -15.44 9.36 1.60
C VAL A 328 -16.51 10.27 1.01
N ARG A 329 -16.15 11.33 0.28
CA ARG A 329 -17.08 12.20 -0.41
C ARG A 329 -17.79 11.48 -1.55
N VAL A 330 -17.07 10.64 -2.29
CA VAL A 330 -17.61 9.85 -3.41
C VAL A 330 -18.41 8.64 -2.90
N ASP A 331 -17.86 7.94 -1.90
CA ASP A 331 -18.49 6.79 -1.27
C ASP A 331 -18.49 6.93 0.25
N THR A 332 -19.63 7.29 0.82
CA THR A 332 -19.78 7.45 2.27
C THR A 332 -19.60 6.16 3.06
N ALA A 333 -19.76 4.99 2.43
CA ALA A 333 -19.51 3.70 3.06
C ALA A 333 -18.03 3.46 3.33
N ALA A 334 -17.13 4.13 2.60
CA ALA A 334 -15.69 4.09 2.83
C ALA A 334 -15.25 4.71 4.18
N ALA A 335 -16.11 5.51 4.82
CA ALA A 335 -15.88 6.09 6.14
C ALA A 335 -16.00 5.04 7.26
N THR A 336 -15.14 4.03 7.23
CA THR A 336 -15.05 2.92 8.20
C THR A 336 -14.26 3.31 9.45
N ALA A 337 -14.27 2.46 10.47
CA ALA A 337 -13.42 2.61 11.65
C ALA A 337 -11.92 2.65 11.29
N ASP A 338 -11.49 1.79 10.36
CA ASP A 338 -10.11 1.76 9.86
C ASP A 338 -9.71 3.06 9.15
N TYR A 339 -10.62 3.62 8.33
CA TYR A 339 -10.41 4.92 7.69
C TYR A 339 -10.09 6.02 8.72
N TYR A 340 -10.94 6.16 9.75
CA TYR A 340 -10.74 7.21 10.76
C TYR A 340 -9.48 6.98 11.60
N SER A 341 -9.16 5.73 11.90
CA SER A 341 -7.92 5.38 12.63
C SER A 341 -6.68 5.79 11.87
N ARG A 342 -6.63 5.50 10.57
CA ARG A 342 -5.51 5.87 9.68
C ARG A 342 -5.45 7.36 9.43
N LEU A 343 -6.60 8.02 9.27
CA LEU A 343 -6.69 9.48 9.12
C LEU A 343 -6.13 10.20 10.36
N ALA A 344 -6.54 9.77 11.55
CA ALA A 344 -5.99 10.31 12.80
C ALA A 344 -4.49 10.02 12.96
N GLY A 345 -4.04 8.83 12.53
CA GLY A 345 -2.62 8.48 12.45
C GLY A 345 -1.83 9.41 11.54
N ALA A 346 -2.36 9.72 10.35
CA ALA A 346 -1.75 10.65 9.40
C ALA A 346 -1.64 12.07 10.01
N TYR A 347 -2.70 12.59 10.63
CA TYR A 347 -2.65 13.88 11.32
C TYR A 347 -1.64 13.89 12.47
N THR A 348 -1.53 12.79 13.22
CA THR A 348 -0.54 12.65 14.28
C THR A 348 0.89 12.69 13.73
N ALA A 349 1.15 11.98 12.63
CA ALA A 349 2.46 11.97 11.96
C ALA A 349 2.85 13.35 11.41
N MET A 350 1.86 14.17 11.04
CA MET A 350 2.05 15.56 10.59
C MET A 350 2.13 16.57 11.76
N ASN A 351 2.18 16.10 13.02
CA ASN A 351 2.18 16.94 14.20
C ASN A 351 0.94 17.86 14.29
N GLN A 352 -0.25 17.34 13.90
CA GLN A 352 -1.54 18.02 13.96
C GLN A 352 -2.49 17.32 14.95
N PRO A 353 -2.18 17.34 16.28
CA PRO A 353 -2.90 16.54 17.27
C PRO A 353 -4.37 16.95 17.42
N GLN A 354 -4.72 18.21 17.16
CA GLN A 354 -6.10 18.68 17.22
C GLN A 354 -6.97 18.00 16.15
N LYS A 355 -6.48 17.95 14.91
CA LYS A 355 -7.20 17.29 13.82
C LYS A 355 -7.28 15.77 14.00
N ALA A 356 -6.23 15.17 14.58
CA ALA A 356 -6.26 13.76 14.96
C ALA A 356 -7.36 13.50 16.00
N ALA A 357 -7.48 14.37 17.03
CA ALA A 357 -8.50 14.27 18.05
C ALA A 357 -9.92 14.45 17.46
N GLU A 358 -10.12 15.40 16.57
CA GLU A 358 -11.40 15.62 15.86
C GLU A 358 -11.82 14.40 15.04
N ALA A 359 -10.89 13.82 14.26
CA ALA A 359 -11.14 12.65 13.45
C ALA A 359 -11.55 11.44 14.30
N ILE A 360 -10.83 11.20 15.40
CA ILE A 360 -11.12 10.05 16.28
C ILE A 360 -12.37 10.28 17.15
N ALA A 361 -12.68 11.51 17.52
CA ALA A 361 -13.91 11.84 18.24
C ALA A 361 -15.14 11.60 17.34
N LEU A 362 -15.05 11.94 16.04
CA LEU A 362 -16.08 11.64 15.07
C LEU A 362 -16.26 10.13 14.90
N ALA A 363 -15.15 9.39 14.81
CA ALA A 363 -15.15 7.93 14.75
C ALA A 363 -15.81 7.30 15.97
N SER A 364 -15.49 7.78 17.18
CA SER A 364 -16.05 7.29 18.44
C SER A 364 -17.57 7.46 18.53
N LYS A 365 -18.11 8.53 17.94
CA LYS A 365 -19.57 8.74 17.83
C LYS A 365 -20.20 7.79 16.82
N LYS A 366 -19.52 7.54 15.69
CA LYS A 366 -20.04 6.69 14.60
C LYS A 366 -19.91 5.20 14.92
N PHE A 367 -18.86 4.82 15.66
CA PHE A 367 -18.53 3.45 16.04
C PHE A 367 -18.37 3.30 17.56
N PRO A 368 -19.43 3.50 18.34
CA PRO A 368 -19.35 3.55 19.80
C PRO A 368 -18.92 2.22 20.45
N ASN A 369 -19.13 1.11 19.76
CA ASN A 369 -18.80 -0.23 20.24
C ASN A 369 -17.51 -0.82 19.62
N ASP A 370 -16.79 -0.05 18.81
CA ASP A 370 -15.51 -0.50 18.26
C ASP A 370 -14.39 -0.30 19.31
N PRO A 371 -13.76 -1.41 19.80
CA PRO A 371 -12.79 -1.31 20.89
C PRO A 371 -11.52 -0.56 20.51
N ASN A 372 -11.11 -0.62 19.24
CA ASN A 372 -9.90 0.05 18.76
C ASN A 372 -10.13 1.56 18.66
N ILE A 373 -11.31 1.97 18.16
CA ILE A 373 -11.70 3.38 18.11
C ILE A 373 -11.78 3.96 19.52
N GLN A 374 -12.44 3.26 20.46
CA GLN A 374 -12.54 3.74 21.84
C GLN A 374 -11.18 3.79 22.52
N LEU A 375 -10.32 2.81 22.28
CA LEU A 375 -8.95 2.81 22.80
C LEU A 375 -8.13 3.98 22.24
N PHE A 376 -8.19 4.22 20.94
CA PHE A 376 -7.47 5.34 20.32
C PHE A 376 -8.01 6.70 20.77
N ASN A 377 -9.34 6.81 20.90
CA ASN A 377 -9.96 8.01 21.46
C ASN A 377 -9.49 8.27 22.89
N ALA A 378 -9.49 7.25 23.74
CA ALA A 378 -9.00 7.34 25.10
C ALA A 378 -7.51 7.76 25.18
N GLN A 379 -6.65 7.18 24.31
CA GLN A 379 -5.23 7.57 24.23
C GLN A 379 -5.04 9.03 23.82
N THR A 380 -5.82 9.48 22.85
CA THR A 380 -5.77 10.87 22.36
C THR A 380 -6.21 11.85 23.42
N LEU A 381 -7.32 11.55 24.10
CA LEU A 381 -7.84 12.36 25.21
C LEU A 381 -6.89 12.38 26.42
N TYR A 382 -6.27 11.24 26.74
CA TYR A 382 -5.28 11.14 27.80
C TYR A 382 -4.05 12.02 27.52
N LYS A 383 -3.51 11.93 26.30
CA LYS A 383 -2.36 12.75 25.87
C LYS A 383 -2.67 14.25 25.85
N SER A 384 -3.90 14.64 25.59
CA SER A 384 -4.35 16.05 25.64
C SER A 384 -4.77 16.52 27.03
N GLY A 385 -4.63 15.68 28.07
CA GLY A 385 -4.97 16.02 29.44
C GLY A 385 -6.48 16.05 29.74
N GLN A 386 -7.33 15.60 28.83
CA GLN A 386 -8.79 15.55 29.00
C GLN A 386 -9.20 14.28 29.77
N LEU A 387 -8.71 14.16 31.01
CA LEU A 387 -8.77 12.94 31.81
C LEU A 387 -10.19 12.37 32.02
N PRO A 388 -11.24 13.17 32.32
CA PRO A 388 -12.60 12.63 32.49
C PRO A 388 -13.15 11.96 31.22
N LEU A 389 -12.89 12.56 30.06
CA LEU A 389 -13.31 11.99 28.77
C LEU A 389 -12.47 10.76 28.41
N ALA A 390 -11.16 10.79 28.71
CA ALA A 390 -10.28 9.64 28.53
C ALA A 390 -10.72 8.45 29.38
N LEU A 391 -11.19 8.68 30.60
CA LEU A 391 -11.71 7.65 31.49
C LEU A 391 -12.96 6.97 30.91
N ASP A 392 -13.92 7.74 30.41
CA ASP A 392 -15.15 7.21 29.79
C ASP A 392 -14.81 6.38 28.54
N ALA A 393 -13.95 6.90 27.67
CA ALA A 393 -13.53 6.20 26.46
C ALA A 393 -12.74 4.92 26.78
N ALA A 394 -11.86 4.93 27.79
CA ALA A 394 -11.11 3.75 28.21
C ALA A 394 -12.03 2.67 28.81
N LYS A 395 -13.03 3.05 29.62
CA LYS A 395 -14.06 2.12 30.10
C LYS A 395 -14.82 1.47 28.94
N LYS A 396 -15.22 2.25 27.94
CA LYS A 396 -15.88 1.72 26.71
C LYS A 396 -14.98 0.77 25.94
N ALA A 397 -13.69 1.08 25.81
CA ALA A 397 -12.72 0.21 25.13
C ALA A 397 -12.60 -1.15 25.82
N VAL A 398 -12.49 -1.16 27.17
CA VAL A 398 -12.43 -2.38 28.00
C VAL A 398 -13.74 -3.17 27.91
N ALA A 399 -14.90 -2.49 27.99
CA ALA A 399 -16.21 -3.14 27.89
C ALA A 399 -16.42 -3.80 26.52
N ALA A 400 -15.99 -3.16 25.43
CA ALA A 400 -16.10 -3.68 24.07
C ALA A 400 -15.14 -4.85 23.80
N ASN A 401 -13.97 -4.89 24.45
CA ASN A 401 -13.02 -6.00 24.35
C ASN A 401 -12.34 -6.30 25.71
N PRO A 402 -12.97 -7.09 26.58
CA PRO A 402 -12.44 -7.40 27.91
C PRO A 402 -11.14 -8.21 27.93
N LYS A 403 -10.70 -8.76 26.78
CA LYS A 403 -9.43 -9.47 26.65
C LYS A 403 -8.26 -8.59 26.19
N ASN A 404 -8.54 -7.32 25.86
CA ASN A 404 -7.50 -6.40 25.37
C ASN A 404 -6.72 -5.79 26.55
N ALA A 405 -5.53 -6.31 26.82
CA ALA A 405 -4.65 -5.81 27.88
C ALA A 405 -4.35 -4.30 27.77
N ASN A 406 -4.19 -3.77 26.54
CA ASN A 406 -3.89 -2.34 26.33
C ASN A 406 -5.04 -1.44 26.80
N GLY A 407 -6.29 -1.90 26.73
CA GLY A 407 -7.44 -1.18 27.28
C GLY A 407 -7.33 -0.99 28.79
N TYR A 408 -6.98 -2.05 29.50
CA TYR A 408 -6.78 -1.99 30.97
C TYR A 408 -5.56 -1.14 31.35
N PHE A 409 -4.44 -1.23 30.63
CA PHE A 409 -3.28 -0.39 30.88
C PHE A 409 -3.61 1.09 30.73
N LEU A 410 -4.35 1.44 29.68
CA LEU A 410 -4.76 2.82 29.48
C LEU A 410 -5.75 3.28 30.56
N LEU A 411 -6.75 2.45 30.88
CA LEU A 411 -7.72 2.76 31.94
C LEU A 411 -7.02 3.00 33.28
N ALA A 412 -6.10 2.11 33.65
CA ALA A 412 -5.33 2.25 34.89
C ALA A 412 -4.42 3.50 34.87
N SER A 413 -3.82 3.82 33.71
CA SER A 413 -3.00 5.03 33.55
C SER A 413 -3.81 6.31 33.74
N VAL A 414 -5.02 6.35 33.17
CA VAL A 414 -5.96 7.48 33.32
C VAL A 414 -6.41 7.60 34.77
N GLN A 415 -6.79 6.49 35.43
CA GLN A 415 -7.19 6.45 36.85
C GLN A 415 -6.05 6.93 37.74
N GLY A 416 -4.81 6.51 37.45
CA GLY A 416 -3.62 6.99 38.18
C GLY A 416 -3.42 8.49 38.04
N ALA A 417 -3.57 9.04 36.82
CA ALA A 417 -3.48 10.48 36.59
C ALA A 417 -4.61 11.28 37.27
N MET A 418 -5.77 10.64 37.50
CA MET A 418 -6.91 11.22 38.22
C MET A 418 -6.87 10.96 39.73
N ASN A 419 -5.82 10.32 40.24
CA ASN A 419 -5.70 9.90 41.65
C ASN A 419 -6.81 8.94 42.13
N GLN A 420 -7.43 8.18 41.22
CA GLN A 420 -8.45 7.17 41.49
C GLN A 420 -7.80 5.81 41.83
N TYR A 421 -7.09 5.73 42.93
CA TYR A 421 -6.17 4.63 43.24
C TYR A 421 -6.86 3.30 43.55
N ASP A 422 -8.03 3.33 44.17
CA ASP A 422 -8.81 2.13 44.48
C ASP A 422 -9.41 1.54 43.22
N ASP A 423 -9.91 2.39 42.31
CA ASP A 423 -10.37 1.98 40.97
C ASP A 423 -9.22 1.40 40.15
N LEU A 424 -8.03 2.02 40.19
CA LEU A 424 -6.84 1.51 39.50
C LEU A 424 -6.46 0.13 40.01
N THR A 425 -6.45 -0.09 41.33
CA THR A 425 -6.16 -1.40 41.94
C THR A 425 -7.16 -2.45 41.46
N THR A 426 -8.44 -2.11 41.42
CA THR A 426 -9.51 -2.97 40.91
C THR A 426 -9.29 -3.29 39.42
N THR A 427 -8.95 -2.27 38.63
CA THR A 427 -8.68 -2.42 37.19
C THR A 427 -7.52 -3.40 36.93
N LEU A 428 -6.42 -3.31 37.67
CA LEU A 428 -5.28 -4.23 37.51
C LEU A 428 -5.62 -5.66 37.90
N ASN A 429 -6.42 -5.86 38.96
CA ASN A 429 -6.88 -7.18 39.36
C ASN A 429 -7.81 -7.80 38.31
N VAL A 430 -8.74 -7.03 37.74
CA VAL A 430 -9.62 -7.49 36.66
C VAL A 430 -8.81 -7.78 35.39
N ALA A 431 -7.82 -6.96 35.07
CA ALA A 431 -6.92 -7.21 33.94
C ALA A 431 -6.19 -8.55 34.09
N LYS A 432 -5.66 -8.86 35.28
CA LYS A 432 -5.04 -10.16 35.60
C LYS A 432 -6.01 -11.31 35.39
N GLN A 433 -7.24 -11.19 35.88
CA GLN A 433 -8.28 -12.23 35.71
C GLN A 433 -8.65 -12.47 34.24
N ASN A 434 -8.55 -11.45 33.40
CA ASN A 434 -8.79 -11.53 31.96
C ASN A 434 -7.54 -11.94 31.13
N GLY A 435 -6.45 -12.35 31.81
CA GLY A 435 -5.26 -12.92 31.18
C GLY A 435 -4.24 -11.89 30.69
N ALA A 436 -4.28 -10.65 31.19
CA ALA A 436 -3.22 -9.69 30.92
C ALA A 436 -1.90 -10.15 31.57
N ASP A 437 -0.78 -9.85 30.91
CA ASP A 437 0.56 -10.24 31.37
C ASP A 437 0.87 -9.68 32.78
N PRO A 438 1.09 -10.55 33.76
CA PRO A 438 1.39 -10.13 35.13
C PRO A 438 2.63 -9.25 35.25
N THR A 439 3.62 -9.46 34.38
CA THR A 439 4.86 -8.64 34.36
C THR A 439 4.55 -7.20 34.01
N ALA A 440 3.77 -6.97 32.97
CA ALA A 440 3.38 -5.63 32.54
C ALA A 440 2.48 -4.93 33.57
N LEU A 441 1.55 -5.68 34.18
CA LEU A 441 0.71 -5.16 35.28
C LEU A 441 1.54 -4.79 36.50
N SER A 442 2.52 -5.64 36.87
CA SER A 442 3.45 -5.38 37.97
C SER A 442 4.28 -4.11 37.73
N GLN A 443 4.80 -3.93 36.52
CA GLN A 443 5.56 -2.73 36.13
C GLN A 443 4.71 -1.46 36.26
N LEU A 444 3.44 -1.49 35.83
CA LEU A 444 2.54 -0.35 35.98
C LEU A 444 2.28 -0.02 37.43
N ALA A 445 2.01 -1.02 38.27
CA ALA A 445 1.83 -0.86 39.71
C ALA A 445 3.12 -0.33 40.37
N LEU A 446 4.30 -0.84 39.99
CA LEU A 446 5.61 -0.39 40.45
C LEU A 446 5.83 1.11 40.14
N GLN A 447 5.49 1.51 38.89
CA GLN A 447 5.62 2.90 38.47
C GLN A 447 4.73 3.83 39.31
N GLN A 448 3.48 3.45 39.55
CA GLN A 448 2.55 4.22 40.38
C GLN A 448 3.05 4.31 41.85
N GLY A 449 3.54 3.19 42.39
CA GLY A 449 4.14 3.16 43.73
C GLY A 449 5.38 4.02 43.83
N SER A 450 6.27 3.98 42.85
CA SER A 450 7.47 4.84 42.81
C SER A 450 7.11 6.33 42.72
N ASN A 451 6.10 6.69 41.92
CA ASN A 451 5.64 8.07 41.82
C ASN A 451 5.06 8.57 43.17
N ALA A 452 4.23 7.75 43.83
CA ALA A 452 3.67 8.07 45.13
C ALA A 452 4.77 8.19 46.20
N TYR A 453 5.79 7.32 46.21
CA TYR A 453 6.93 7.40 47.09
C TYR A 453 7.70 8.71 46.90
N LYS A 454 8.00 9.10 45.67
CA LYS A 454 8.66 10.38 45.35
C LYS A 454 7.83 11.58 45.80
N ALA A 455 6.50 11.53 45.58
CA ALA A 455 5.60 12.57 46.06
C ALA A 455 5.66 12.69 47.59
N GLY A 456 5.61 11.57 48.34
CA GLY A 456 5.73 11.54 49.78
C GLY A 456 7.07 12.05 50.31
N GLN A 457 8.17 11.78 49.61
CA GLN A 457 9.48 12.35 49.95
C GLN A 457 9.49 13.87 49.83
N GLY A 458 8.79 14.45 48.85
CA GLY A 458 8.67 15.89 48.64
C GLY A 458 7.69 16.54 49.62
N SER A 459 6.48 16.00 49.76
CA SER A 459 5.39 16.55 50.55
C SER A 459 5.52 16.25 52.06
N LYS A 460 6.20 15.16 52.42
CA LYS A 460 6.21 14.52 53.76
C LYS A 460 4.82 14.03 54.20
N ASP A 461 3.86 13.95 53.27
CA ASP A 461 2.51 13.46 53.57
C ASP A 461 2.50 11.93 53.69
N ARG A 462 1.96 11.44 54.78
CA ARG A 462 1.80 10.00 55.06
C ARG A 462 0.87 9.32 54.07
N ALA A 463 -0.14 10.02 53.59
CA ALA A 463 -1.06 9.49 52.58
C ALA A 463 -0.33 9.06 51.32
N ASP A 464 0.72 9.79 50.90
CA ASP A 464 1.54 9.45 49.77
C ASP A 464 2.35 8.17 50.01
N PHE A 465 2.95 8.00 51.20
CA PHE A 465 3.66 6.76 51.55
C PHE A 465 2.72 5.56 51.68
N GLN A 466 1.53 5.74 52.26
CA GLN A 466 0.50 4.68 52.32
C GLN A 466 0.06 4.24 50.90
N ARG A 467 -0.09 5.19 50.01
CA ARG A 467 -0.41 4.95 48.59
C ARG A 467 0.72 4.20 47.90
N ALA A 468 1.95 4.62 48.11
CA ALA A 468 3.13 3.93 47.59
C ALA A 468 3.15 2.47 48.05
N ILE A 469 2.92 2.21 49.35
CA ILE A 469 2.87 0.86 49.91
C ILE A 469 1.80 0.01 49.20
N LYS A 470 0.56 0.51 49.03
CA LYS A 470 -0.52 -0.21 48.34
C LYS A 470 -0.11 -0.66 46.93
N PHE A 471 0.44 0.23 46.13
CA PHE A 471 0.84 -0.11 44.76
C PHE A 471 2.06 -1.03 44.71
N LEU A 472 3.02 -0.85 45.58
CA LEU A 472 4.21 -1.69 45.65
C LEU A 472 3.89 -3.11 46.14
N GLN A 473 2.95 -3.26 47.07
CA GLN A 473 2.41 -4.54 47.49
C GLN A 473 1.68 -5.23 46.29
N LEU A 474 0.85 -4.48 45.57
CA LEU A 474 0.19 -5.00 44.38
C LEU A 474 1.20 -5.43 43.28
N SER A 475 2.25 -4.62 43.07
CA SER A 475 3.33 -4.98 42.14
C SER A 475 4.00 -6.29 42.56
N ASP A 476 4.34 -6.45 43.84
CA ASP A 476 4.98 -7.66 44.35
C ASP A 476 4.06 -8.89 44.30
N GLN A 477 2.76 -8.71 44.52
CA GLN A 477 1.75 -9.78 44.38
C GLN A 477 1.52 -10.22 42.89
N LEU A 478 1.63 -9.28 41.97
CA LEU A 478 1.48 -9.58 40.52
C LEU A 478 2.72 -10.31 40.01
N GLN A 479 3.89 -9.76 40.31
CA GLN A 479 5.19 -10.37 40.03
C GLN A 479 6.25 -9.80 40.98
N SER A 480 6.79 -10.63 41.85
CA SER A 480 7.80 -10.22 42.79
C SER A 480 9.08 -9.74 42.10
N SER A 481 9.61 -8.61 42.56
CA SER A 481 10.86 -8.04 42.06
C SER A 481 11.64 -7.32 43.20
N ALA A 482 12.97 -7.29 43.06
CA ALA A 482 13.83 -6.55 44.01
C ALA A 482 13.50 -5.05 44.02
N ASP A 483 13.11 -4.46 42.89
CA ASP A 483 12.69 -3.06 42.81
C ASP A 483 11.44 -2.80 43.64
N ALA A 484 10.40 -3.64 43.48
CA ALA A 484 9.17 -3.49 44.25
C ALA A 484 9.41 -3.66 45.75
N LYS A 485 10.19 -4.66 46.14
CA LYS A 485 10.52 -4.92 47.56
C LYS A 485 11.35 -3.82 48.18
N PHE A 486 12.34 -3.28 47.48
CA PHE A 486 13.13 -2.17 47.95
C PHE A 486 12.27 -0.92 48.16
N LEU A 487 11.52 -0.50 47.15
CA LEU A 487 10.66 0.67 47.25
C LEU A 487 9.54 0.49 48.28
N LEU A 488 9.00 -0.71 48.43
CA LEU A 488 8.03 -1.05 49.47
C LEU A 488 8.63 -0.87 50.86
N GLY A 489 9.81 -1.41 51.08
CA GLY A 489 10.53 -1.24 52.36
C GLY A 489 10.90 0.21 52.65
N ALA A 490 11.37 0.95 51.67
CA ALA A 490 11.72 2.36 51.78
C ALA A 490 10.49 3.26 52.07
N SER A 491 9.36 2.97 51.36
CA SER A 491 8.09 3.68 51.62
C SER A 491 7.56 3.41 53.04
N ALA A 492 7.64 2.15 53.46
CA ALA A 492 7.24 1.73 54.81
C ALA A 492 8.12 2.36 55.89
N PHE A 493 9.44 2.42 55.68
CA PHE A 493 10.35 3.11 56.57
C PHE A 493 10.00 4.60 56.73
N SER A 494 9.75 5.29 55.60
CA SER A 494 9.37 6.71 55.61
C SER A 494 8.03 6.97 56.31
N LEU A 495 7.05 6.06 56.08
CA LEU A 495 5.77 6.10 56.79
C LEU A 495 5.97 5.91 58.30
N GLY A 496 6.81 4.95 58.70
CA GLY A 496 7.13 4.67 60.10
C GLY A 496 7.73 5.89 60.80
N GLN A 497 8.72 6.54 60.16
CA GLN A 497 9.32 7.77 60.70
C GLN A 497 8.31 8.90 60.90
N SER A 498 7.51 9.20 59.87
CA SER A 498 6.50 10.26 59.93
C SER A 498 5.40 9.94 60.94
N ALA A 499 4.97 8.69 61.02
CA ALA A 499 3.95 8.27 62.00
C ALA A 499 4.46 8.32 63.45
N THR A 500 5.74 8.00 63.72
CA THR A 500 6.35 8.12 65.06
C THR A 500 6.33 9.57 65.54
N ILE A 501 6.76 10.52 64.70
CA ILE A 501 6.77 11.93 65.06
C ILE A 501 5.35 12.40 65.43
N ASP A 502 4.39 12.13 64.56
CA ASP A 502 2.99 12.54 64.77
C ASP A 502 2.31 11.80 65.95
N ALA A 503 2.67 10.55 66.22
CA ALA A 503 2.12 9.77 67.32
C ALA A 503 2.46 10.42 68.64
N ASN A 504 3.71 10.91 68.83
CA ASN A 504 4.15 11.59 69.98
C ASN A 504 3.48 12.97 70.19
N GLU A 505 3.39 13.73 69.05
CA GLU A 505 2.75 15.07 69.12
C GLU A 505 1.26 14.97 69.38
N LYS A 506 0.53 14.06 68.74
CA LYS A 506 -0.93 13.91 68.80
C LYS A 506 -1.39 12.95 69.89
N LYS A 507 -0.47 12.28 70.60
CA LYS A 507 -0.74 11.22 71.57
C LYS A 507 -1.69 10.15 71.02
N SER A 508 -1.47 9.72 69.80
CA SER A 508 -2.39 8.86 69.03
C SER A 508 -1.93 7.41 69.03
N CYS A 509 -2.77 6.53 69.60
CA CYS A 509 -2.57 5.08 69.50
C CYS A 509 -2.51 4.58 68.06
N ASP A 510 -3.40 5.07 67.20
CA ASP A 510 -3.47 4.61 65.80
C ASP A 510 -2.19 4.95 65.02
N LEU A 511 -1.60 6.12 65.29
CA LEU A 511 -0.34 6.50 64.66
C LEU A 511 0.84 5.69 65.23
N ALA A 512 0.86 5.40 66.54
CA ALA A 512 1.88 4.55 67.14
C ALA A 512 1.83 3.11 66.56
N ARG A 513 0.64 2.55 66.37
CA ARG A 513 0.45 1.25 65.69
C ARG A 513 0.88 1.32 64.23
N THR A 514 0.48 2.37 63.50
CA THR A 514 0.90 2.59 62.12
C THR A 514 2.42 2.62 61.98
N ALA A 515 3.11 3.32 62.91
CA ALA A 515 4.57 3.38 62.91
C ALA A 515 5.20 1.99 63.09
N ARG A 516 4.71 1.23 64.08
CA ARG A 516 5.20 -0.13 64.37
C ARG A 516 5.00 -1.06 63.16
N ASP A 517 3.79 -1.09 62.60
CA ASP A 517 3.45 -1.97 61.50
C ASP A 517 4.23 -1.58 60.23
N ALA A 518 4.49 -0.30 60.00
CA ALA A 518 5.29 0.20 58.90
C ALA A 518 6.77 -0.22 59.04
N PHE A 519 7.39 -0.09 60.25
CA PHE A 519 8.77 -0.58 60.43
C PHE A 519 8.88 -2.11 60.29
N ASN A 520 7.88 -2.88 60.75
CA ASN A 520 7.82 -4.33 60.51
C ASN A 520 7.77 -4.64 59.02
N LEU A 521 6.94 -3.94 58.29
CA LEU A 521 6.84 -4.10 56.81
C LEU A 521 8.17 -3.77 56.14
N ALA A 522 8.86 -2.72 56.59
CA ALA A 522 10.19 -2.36 56.07
C ALA A 522 11.21 -3.48 56.33
N GLN A 523 11.28 -4.02 57.56
CA GLN A 523 12.17 -5.11 57.93
C GLN A 523 11.93 -6.40 57.09
N MET A 524 10.67 -6.67 56.73
CA MET A 524 10.32 -7.86 55.94
C MET A 524 10.77 -7.74 54.46
N ASN A 525 10.78 -6.53 53.91
CA ASN A 525 10.99 -6.34 52.44
C ASN A 525 12.38 -5.86 52.06
N LEU A 526 13.05 -5.05 52.91
CA LEU A 526 14.38 -4.49 52.62
C LEU A 526 15.45 -5.56 52.35
N PRO A 527 15.51 -6.73 53.03
CA PRO A 527 16.52 -7.74 52.76
C PRO A 527 16.44 -8.27 51.31
N ALA A 528 15.24 -8.51 50.80
CA ALA A 528 15.04 -8.96 49.42
C ALA A 528 15.31 -7.84 48.40
N GLY A 529 14.96 -6.59 48.73
CA GLY A 529 15.32 -5.41 47.92
C GLY A 529 16.81 -5.14 47.90
N GLY A 530 17.53 -5.50 48.97
CA GLY A 530 18.98 -5.39 49.12
C GLY A 530 19.79 -6.23 48.14
N GLN A 531 19.20 -7.23 47.48
CA GLN A 531 19.86 -7.96 46.41
C GLN A 531 20.25 -7.03 45.24
N LYS A 532 19.48 -5.99 44.97
CA LYS A 532 19.76 -5.00 43.94
C LYS A 532 20.28 -3.67 44.49
N TYR A 533 19.88 -3.30 45.72
CA TYR A 533 20.20 -2.05 46.40
C TYR A 533 20.85 -2.31 47.77
N PRO A 534 22.06 -2.92 47.82
CA PRO A 534 22.63 -3.42 49.06
C PRO A 534 22.96 -2.30 50.08
N ASN A 535 23.51 -1.19 49.63
CA ASN A 535 23.92 -0.09 50.52
C ASN A 535 22.72 0.66 51.09
N GLU A 536 21.75 1.00 50.23
CA GLU A 536 20.56 1.74 50.60
C GLU A 536 19.66 0.91 51.53
N ALA A 537 19.50 -0.39 51.22
CA ALA A 537 18.74 -1.28 52.10
C ALA A 537 19.41 -1.47 53.44
N ALA A 538 20.74 -1.61 53.51
CA ALA A 538 21.48 -1.73 54.75
C ALA A 538 21.37 -0.47 55.62
N GLN A 539 21.44 0.71 55.01
CA GLN A 539 21.24 1.98 55.71
C GLN A 539 19.86 2.05 56.39
N LEU A 540 18.80 1.70 55.67
CA LEU A 540 17.45 1.71 56.23
C LEU A 540 17.27 0.65 57.31
N LEU A 541 17.80 -0.57 57.11
CA LEU A 541 17.73 -1.63 58.10
C LEU A 541 18.45 -1.29 59.39
N THR A 542 19.61 -0.60 59.34
CA THR A 542 20.34 -0.16 60.52
C THR A 542 19.69 1.03 61.22
N ALA A 543 18.88 1.80 60.52
CA ALA A 543 18.14 2.92 61.12
C ALA A 543 16.87 2.47 61.88
N ILE A 544 16.19 1.38 61.46
CA ILE A 544 14.93 0.92 62.08
C ILE A 544 15.06 0.72 63.61
N PRO A 545 16.10 0.02 64.15
CA PRO A 545 16.25 -0.19 65.58
C PRO A 545 16.38 1.10 66.40
N GLN A 546 16.74 2.22 65.78
CA GLN A 546 16.83 3.51 66.47
C GLN A 546 15.43 4.08 66.79
N PHE A 547 14.41 3.73 66.00
CA PHE A 547 13.03 4.16 66.21
C PHE A 547 12.20 3.18 67.02
N THR A 548 12.51 1.88 67.02
CA THR A 548 11.72 0.83 67.64
C THR A 548 11.44 1.07 69.14
N PRO A 549 12.42 1.48 69.99
CA PRO A 549 12.16 1.75 71.41
C PRO A 549 11.16 2.91 71.67
N ALA A 550 11.23 3.95 70.81
CA ALA A 550 10.31 5.09 70.93
C ALA A 550 8.88 4.64 70.55
N VAL A 551 8.74 3.91 69.43
CA VAL A 551 7.43 3.37 68.95
C VAL A 551 6.82 2.41 69.98
N ASP A 552 7.59 1.49 70.55
CA ASP A 552 7.08 0.56 71.56
C ASP A 552 6.63 1.28 72.84
N ASN A 553 7.33 2.34 73.22
CA ASN A 553 6.94 3.20 74.39
C ASN A 553 5.65 3.97 74.08
N GLU A 554 5.50 4.51 72.84
CA GLU A 554 4.30 5.20 72.36
C GLU A 554 3.09 4.27 72.34
N VAL A 555 3.24 3.04 71.82
CA VAL A 555 2.20 2.03 71.86
C VAL A 555 1.78 1.68 73.26
N LYS A 556 2.75 1.46 74.20
CA LYS A 556 2.44 1.20 75.62
C LYS A 556 1.75 2.38 76.30
N ARG A 557 2.10 3.59 75.87
CA ARG A 557 1.62 4.81 76.57
C ARG A 557 0.26 5.26 76.00
N PHE A 558 0.01 5.15 74.74
CA PHE A 558 -1.18 5.69 74.05
C PHE A 558 -2.25 4.67 73.76
N CYS A 559 -1.94 3.36 73.73
CA CYS A 559 -2.89 2.29 73.38
C CYS A 559 -3.37 1.53 74.66
N LYS A 560 -3.81 2.26 75.67
CA LYS A 560 -4.40 1.64 76.85
C LYS A 560 -5.81 1.11 76.57
#